data_e6ef22d92fde8f5c244a9cf04410ae63
#
_entry.id   e6ef22d92fde8f5c244a9cf04410ae63
#
_cell.length_a   1.000
_cell.length_b   1.000
_cell.length_c   1.000
_cell.angle_alpha   90.00
_cell.angle_beta   90.00
_cell.angle_gamma   90.00
#
_symmetry.space_group_name_H-M   'P 1'
#
loop_
_entity.id
_entity.type
_entity.pdbx_description
1 polymer ?
#
loop_
_entity_poly.entity_id
_entity_poly.type
_entity_poly.pdbx_seq_one_letter_code
_entity_poly.pdbx_strand_id
1 'polypeptide(L)'
;MLYKQNQSYELDEKLFKNPTSEYRAAPFWAWNCKLNKDILNEQIDIFKKMGFGGFHMHSRIGMSTPYLKDEFMGLIKFCTQKAEQENMLAYLYDEDRWPSGSAGGYVTKTHKYRQRYLIFSQNSREHFSLDEAINSSKDYLLAVFDVVLNEKGELKSYHTISENDTAIGTKWYAYVHTHDESPWHNNQTYVDTLNKEAIDEFIKITYEAYQSAVGDKFDKIIPSIFTDEPQCKPKIPLSFADSTDDAQLPWSFSLPKGFSDKYGYDICGYLPELIWNLSDNKISTARYHFHDYICDTFTECFADNCGDWCKNHNLLLAGHVMGEETLNSQTVSLGEAMRSYRAFGIPGIDMLCNWLELTTAKQCQSAVHQYGREAMLAELYGVTNWDFDFRGHKFQGDWLAALGVTVRVPHLSWVSMAGGGKRGYSASFRYPTTRDTE
;
A
#
# COMPACT_ATOMS: atom_id res chain seq x y z
N MET A 1 -0.48 8.40 -21.63
CA MET A 1 0.49 9.54 -21.49
C MET A 1 -0.18 10.71 -20.79
N LEU A 2 0.41 11.24 -19.71
CA LEU A 2 -0.12 12.39 -18.99
C LEU A 2 0.07 13.70 -19.80
N TYR A 3 1.26 13.89 -20.38
CA TYR A 3 1.63 15.15 -21.06
C TYR A 3 1.44 15.09 -22.59
N LYS A 4 0.27 14.60 -23.05
CA LYS A 4 -0.01 14.41 -24.49
C LYS A 4 -0.01 15.68 -25.31
N GLN A 5 -0.39 16.81 -24.71
CA GLN A 5 -0.58 18.07 -25.43
C GLN A 5 0.73 18.81 -25.69
N ASN A 6 1.82 18.43 -25.02
CA ASN A 6 3.12 19.07 -25.19
C ASN A 6 4.20 18.02 -25.51
N GLN A 7 4.43 17.82 -26.80
CA GLN A 7 5.47 16.95 -27.34
C GLN A 7 6.65 17.78 -27.91
N SER A 8 6.70 19.09 -27.66
CA SER A 8 7.75 19.98 -28.12
C SER A 8 9.03 19.77 -27.29
N TYR A 9 10.18 19.78 -27.98
CA TYR A 9 11.50 19.86 -27.31
C TYR A 9 11.87 21.31 -26.91
N GLU A 10 11.11 22.29 -27.35
CA GLU A 10 11.31 23.69 -27.04
C GLU A 10 10.35 24.14 -25.93
N LEU A 11 10.83 25.01 -25.04
CA LEU A 11 10.01 25.61 -24.00
C LEU A 11 8.94 26.51 -24.64
N ASP A 12 7.67 26.14 -24.44
CA ASP A 12 6.53 26.97 -24.84
C ASP A 12 6.27 28.03 -23.76
N GLU A 13 6.62 29.29 -24.06
CA GLU A 13 6.43 30.42 -23.16
C GLU A 13 4.96 30.63 -22.78
N LYS A 14 4.01 30.37 -23.69
CA LYS A 14 2.57 30.55 -23.41
C LYS A 14 2.10 29.47 -22.43
N LEU A 15 2.53 28.20 -22.64
CA LEU A 15 2.24 27.10 -21.77
C LEU A 15 2.89 27.29 -20.38
N PHE A 16 4.13 27.83 -20.35
CA PHE A 16 4.81 28.15 -19.09
C PHE A 16 4.05 29.21 -18.28
N LYS A 17 3.55 30.29 -18.95
CA LYS A 17 2.78 31.35 -18.29
C LYS A 17 1.36 30.93 -17.89
N ASN A 18 0.75 30.01 -18.64
CA ASN A 18 -0.61 29.53 -18.43
C ASN A 18 -0.65 28.01 -18.57
N PRO A 19 -0.10 27.27 -17.60
CA PRO A 19 -0.02 25.80 -17.67
C PRO A 19 -1.41 25.18 -17.72
N THR A 20 -1.56 24.16 -18.57
CA THR A 20 -2.75 23.32 -18.64
C THR A 20 -2.87 22.40 -17.42
N SER A 21 -3.97 21.71 -17.29
CA SER A 21 -4.36 20.99 -16.08
C SER A 21 -3.34 19.94 -15.64
N GLU A 22 -2.68 19.26 -16.56
CA GLU A 22 -1.69 18.23 -16.30
C GLU A 22 -0.41 18.74 -15.61
N TYR A 23 -0.13 20.05 -15.67
CA TYR A 23 1.02 20.70 -15.00
C TYR A 23 0.66 21.30 -13.64
N ARG A 24 -0.59 21.19 -13.22
CA ARG A 24 -1.08 21.76 -11.97
C ARG A 24 -1.30 20.68 -10.93
N ALA A 25 -1.23 21.04 -9.66
CA ALA A 25 -1.50 20.10 -8.57
C ALA A 25 -2.95 19.57 -8.61
N ALA A 26 -3.13 18.34 -8.14
CA ALA A 26 -4.44 17.70 -8.01
C ALA A 26 -4.56 17.08 -6.59
N PRO A 27 -5.22 17.74 -5.64
CA PRO A 27 -5.23 17.31 -4.24
C PRO A 27 -6.00 15.99 -4.08
N PHE A 28 -5.70 15.24 -3.02
CA PHE A 28 -6.66 14.30 -2.48
C PHE A 28 -7.89 15.05 -2.03
N TRP A 29 -9.02 14.68 -2.58
CA TRP A 29 -10.33 15.22 -2.23
C TRP A 29 -11.06 14.21 -1.34
N ALA A 30 -10.91 14.40 -0.04
CA ALA A 30 -11.42 13.47 0.96
C ALA A 30 -12.94 13.47 1.04
N TRP A 31 -13.55 12.42 0.54
CA TRP A 31 -14.99 12.17 0.59
C TRP A 31 -15.34 11.58 1.97
N ASN A 32 -15.62 12.45 2.93
CA ASN A 32 -15.72 12.13 4.36
C ASN A 32 -17.09 12.42 4.98
N CYS A 33 -18.16 12.45 4.19
CA CYS A 33 -19.53 12.66 4.65
C CYS A 33 -20.53 11.96 3.75
N LYS A 34 -21.84 12.17 3.97
CA LYS A 34 -22.86 11.86 2.95
C LYS A 34 -22.67 12.80 1.78
N LEU A 35 -22.39 12.23 0.62
CA LEU A 35 -22.09 12.98 -0.58
C LEU A 35 -23.38 13.37 -1.32
N ASN A 36 -23.35 14.53 -1.98
CA ASN A 36 -24.38 14.95 -2.94
C ASN A 36 -23.75 15.78 -4.07
N LYS A 37 -24.46 15.85 -5.19
CA LYS A 37 -23.95 16.53 -6.40
C LYS A 37 -23.72 18.01 -6.22
N ASP A 38 -24.53 18.70 -5.42
CA ASP A 38 -24.45 20.15 -5.27
C ASP A 38 -23.15 20.56 -4.56
N ILE A 39 -22.83 19.91 -3.42
CA ILE A 39 -21.58 20.13 -2.69
C ILE A 39 -20.38 19.79 -3.57
N LEU A 40 -20.41 18.65 -4.27
CA LEU A 40 -19.30 18.24 -5.12
C LEU A 40 -19.10 19.20 -6.30
N ASN A 41 -20.18 19.68 -6.92
CA ASN A 41 -20.11 20.66 -7.99
C ASN A 41 -19.47 21.97 -7.50
N GLU A 42 -19.94 22.50 -6.37
CA GLU A 42 -19.39 23.74 -5.79
C GLU A 42 -17.89 23.61 -5.49
N GLN A 43 -17.48 22.50 -4.91
CA GLN A 43 -16.05 22.29 -4.58
C GLN A 43 -15.17 22.12 -5.82
N ILE A 44 -15.65 21.50 -6.91
CA ILE A 44 -14.92 21.45 -8.18
C ILE A 44 -14.71 22.86 -8.73
N ASP A 45 -15.74 23.72 -8.67
CA ASP A 45 -15.64 25.14 -9.09
C ASP A 45 -14.62 25.89 -8.22
N ILE A 46 -14.55 25.60 -6.91
CA ILE A 46 -13.54 26.14 -6.00
C ILE A 46 -12.14 25.68 -6.38
N PHE A 47 -11.93 24.37 -6.64
CA PHE A 47 -10.63 23.83 -7.06
C PHE A 47 -10.12 24.52 -8.34
N LYS A 48 -11.00 24.70 -9.32
CA LYS A 48 -10.66 25.45 -10.54
C LYS A 48 -10.25 26.89 -10.23
N LYS A 49 -11.04 27.58 -9.39
CA LYS A 49 -10.75 28.97 -8.99
C LYS A 49 -9.44 29.08 -8.22
N MET A 50 -9.07 28.08 -7.41
CA MET A 50 -7.80 28.00 -6.69
C MET A 50 -6.61 27.68 -7.61
N GLY A 51 -6.85 27.29 -8.86
CA GLY A 51 -5.81 26.98 -9.84
C GLY A 51 -5.34 25.54 -9.83
N PHE A 52 -6.05 24.61 -9.19
CA PHE A 52 -5.79 23.18 -9.31
C PHE A 52 -6.11 22.68 -10.72
N GLY A 53 -5.32 21.71 -11.21
CA GLY A 53 -5.52 21.07 -12.51
C GLY A 53 -6.48 19.90 -12.47
N GLY A 54 -6.76 19.38 -11.29
CA GLY A 54 -7.61 18.22 -11.10
C GLY A 54 -7.83 17.93 -9.63
N PHE A 55 -8.34 16.74 -9.36
CA PHE A 55 -8.58 16.23 -8.01
C PHE A 55 -8.59 14.69 -8.01
N HIS A 56 -8.17 14.09 -6.90
CA HIS A 56 -8.31 12.66 -6.66
C HIS A 56 -9.60 12.41 -5.87
N MET A 57 -10.51 11.63 -6.42
CA MET A 57 -11.77 11.25 -5.76
C MET A 57 -11.49 10.16 -4.73
N HIS A 58 -11.17 10.59 -3.52
CA HIS A 58 -10.62 9.76 -2.45
C HIS A 58 -11.64 9.51 -1.33
N SER A 59 -12.10 8.26 -1.20
CA SER A 59 -12.93 7.84 -0.07
C SER A 59 -12.16 8.00 1.25
N ARG A 60 -12.84 8.48 2.29
CA ARG A 60 -12.20 8.74 3.58
C ARG A 60 -13.14 8.37 4.73
N ILE A 61 -12.58 8.22 5.94
CA ILE A 61 -13.34 8.02 7.17
C ILE A 61 -14.43 9.08 7.30
N GLY A 62 -15.63 8.63 7.66
CA GLY A 62 -16.82 9.49 7.77
C GLY A 62 -17.71 9.48 6.52
N MET A 63 -17.26 8.90 5.41
CA MET A 63 -18.11 8.72 4.24
C MET A 63 -19.25 7.76 4.56
N SER A 64 -20.49 8.24 4.40
CA SER A 64 -21.71 7.42 4.59
C SER A 64 -22.41 7.06 3.28
N THR A 65 -21.89 7.52 2.13
CA THR A 65 -22.27 7.03 0.81
C THR A 65 -21.61 5.66 0.61
N PRO A 66 -22.38 4.59 0.35
CA PRO A 66 -21.82 3.24 0.27
C PRO A 66 -20.78 3.11 -0.84
N TYR A 67 -19.55 2.74 -0.47
CA TYR A 67 -18.41 2.59 -1.37
C TYR A 67 -18.69 1.58 -2.50
N LEU A 68 -18.32 1.92 -3.73
CA LEU A 68 -18.50 1.15 -4.98
C LEU A 68 -19.97 0.77 -5.32
N LYS A 69 -20.97 1.36 -4.65
CA LYS A 69 -22.38 1.13 -5.01
C LYS A 69 -22.86 2.16 -6.02
N ASP A 70 -24.04 1.96 -6.57
CA ASP A 70 -24.60 2.77 -7.67
C ASP A 70 -24.58 4.28 -7.39
N GLU A 71 -24.87 4.69 -6.15
CA GLU A 71 -24.81 6.10 -5.75
C GLU A 71 -23.40 6.63 -5.85
N PHE A 72 -22.42 5.91 -5.31
CA PHE A 72 -21.00 6.28 -5.34
C PHE A 72 -20.49 6.35 -6.79
N MET A 73 -20.74 5.32 -7.58
CA MET A 73 -20.31 5.27 -8.99
C MET A 73 -21.01 6.36 -9.83
N GLY A 74 -22.26 6.70 -9.50
CA GLY A 74 -22.98 7.82 -10.09
C GLY A 74 -22.33 9.17 -9.79
N LEU A 75 -21.74 9.36 -8.61
CA LEU A 75 -21.00 10.55 -8.24
C LEU A 75 -19.62 10.59 -8.90
N ILE A 76 -18.92 9.47 -9.01
CA ILE A 76 -17.68 9.35 -9.81
C ILE A 76 -17.93 9.82 -11.24
N LYS A 77 -18.98 9.30 -11.88
CA LYS A 77 -19.37 9.71 -13.24
C LYS A 77 -19.70 11.21 -13.34
N PHE A 78 -20.45 11.72 -12.38
CA PHE A 78 -20.81 13.14 -12.31
C PHE A 78 -19.56 14.04 -12.19
N CYS A 79 -18.65 13.74 -11.26
CA CYS A 79 -17.42 14.53 -11.06
C CYS A 79 -16.49 14.46 -12.28
N THR A 80 -16.40 13.30 -12.94
CA THR A 80 -15.61 13.13 -14.16
C THR A 80 -16.19 14.00 -15.30
N GLN A 81 -17.52 14.02 -15.49
CA GLN A 81 -18.17 14.85 -16.48
C GLN A 81 -17.98 16.35 -16.19
N LYS A 82 -18.08 16.75 -14.92
CA LYS A 82 -17.84 18.14 -14.51
C LYS A 82 -16.39 18.54 -14.76
N ALA A 83 -15.41 17.65 -14.43
CA ALA A 83 -14.00 17.92 -14.72
C ALA A 83 -13.76 18.14 -16.22
N GLU A 84 -14.37 17.34 -17.10
CA GLU A 84 -14.31 17.50 -18.56
C GLU A 84 -14.84 18.87 -19.00
N GLN A 85 -15.99 19.30 -18.47
CA GLN A 85 -16.59 20.60 -18.78
C GLN A 85 -15.69 21.78 -18.35
N GLU A 86 -14.98 21.59 -17.26
CA GLU A 86 -14.10 22.64 -16.68
C GLU A 86 -12.65 22.58 -17.19
N ASN A 87 -12.32 21.65 -18.11
CA ASN A 87 -10.96 21.38 -18.59
C ASN A 87 -10.01 21.01 -17.42
N MET A 88 -10.49 20.22 -16.47
CA MET A 88 -9.74 19.65 -15.35
C MET A 88 -9.56 18.15 -15.54
N LEU A 89 -8.64 17.55 -14.78
CA LEU A 89 -8.44 16.11 -14.72
C LEU A 89 -9.13 15.52 -13.47
N ALA A 90 -9.69 14.34 -13.62
CA ALA A 90 -10.27 13.56 -12.51
C ALA A 90 -9.42 12.31 -12.32
N TYR A 91 -8.85 12.15 -11.14
CA TYR A 91 -8.03 10.98 -10.79
C TYR A 91 -8.85 10.03 -9.92
N LEU A 92 -8.66 8.74 -10.14
CA LEU A 92 -9.30 7.70 -9.33
C LEU A 92 -8.42 7.33 -8.15
N TYR A 93 -9.05 6.78 -7.11
CA TYR A 93 -8.42 6.19 -5.94
C TYR A 93 -9.00 4.80 -5.73
N ASP A 94 -8.16 3.78 -5.53
CA ASP A 94 -8.57 2.40 -5.66
C ASP A 94 -9.09 1.73 -4.38
N GLU A 95 -9.18 2.47 -3.27
CA GLU A 95 -9.58 1.90 -2.00
C GLU A 95 -10.64 2.76 -1.27
N ASP A 96 -11.33 2.18 -0.30
CA ASP A 96 -12.17 2.91 0.66
C ASP A 96 -11.32 3.69 1.66
N ARG A 97 -10.32 3.03 2.20
CA ARG A 97 -9.30 3.57 3.14
C ARG A 97 -7.99 2.82 2.94
N TRP A 98 -6.86 3.54 2.94
CA TRP A 98 -5.55 2.91 2.85
C TRP A 98 -5.33 1.84 3.96
N PRO A 99 -4.46 0.86 3.79
CA PRO A 99 -3.73 0.58 2.55
C PRO A 99 -4.60 -0.12 1.49
N SER A 100 -4.25 0.10 0.22
CA SER A 100 -4.97 -0.44 -0.94
C SER A 100 -4.91 -1.96 -1.02
N GLY A 101 -6.01 -2.57 -1.50
CA GLY A 101 -6.08 -4.00 -1.80
C GLY A 101 -7.31 -4.73 -1.28
N SER A 102 -8.03 -4.16 -0.31
CA SER A 102 -9.18 -4.81 0.34
C SER A 102 -10.53 -4.45 -0.29
N ALA A 103 -10.58 -3.42 -1.13
CA ALA A 103 -11.81 -2.86 -1.70
C ALA A 103 -12.88 -2.58 -0.61
N GLY A 104 -12.49 -1.85 0.45
CA GLY A 104 -13.39 -1.60 1.58
C GLY A 104 -13.82 -2.86 2.33
N GLY A 105 -12.99 -3.90 2.31
CA GLY A 105 -13.25 -5.20 2.94
C GLY A 105 -14.10 -6.16 2.09
N TYR A 106 -14.50 -5.78 0.88
CA TYR A 106 -15.28 -6.70 0.03
C TYR A 106 -14.49 -7.95 -0.38
N VAL A 107 -13.19 -7.83 -0.65
CA VAL A 107 -12.30 -8.95 -0.97
C VAL A 107 -12.20 -9.93 0.19
N THR A 108 -11.99 -9.41 1.40
CA THR A 108 -11.67 -10.20 2.60
C THR A 108 -12.89 -10.75 3.34
N LYS A 109 -14.11 -10.56 2.80
CA LYS A 109 -15.27 -11.38 3.13
C LYS A 109 -15.01 -12.86 2.83
N THR A 110 -14.20 -13.14 1.82
CA THR A 110 -13.75 -14.48 1.48
C THR A 110 -12.51 -14.83 2.31
N HIS A 111 -12.64 -15.77 3.24
CA HIS A 111 -11.58 -16.13 4.21
C HIS A 111 -10.23 -16.45 3.57
N LYS A 112 -10.21 -17.14 2.42
CA LYS A 112 -8.97 -17.49 1.70
C LYS A 112 -8.18 -16.29 1.19
N TYR A 113 -8.76 -15.08 1.14
CA TYR A 113 -8.13 -13.85 0.69
C TYR A 113 -7.66 -12.93 1.82
N ARG A 114 -7.90 -13.33 3.07
CA ARG A 114 -7.49 -12.59 4.26
C ARG A 114 -5.99 -12.63 4.45
N GLN A 115 -5.41 -11.52 4.90
CA GLN A 115 -3.98 -11.44 5.21
C GLN A 115 -3.57 -12.46 6.25
N ARG A 116 -2.45 -13.13 6.00
CA ARG A 116 -1.84 -14.11 6.89
C ARG A 116 -0.41 -13.76 7.22
N TYR A 117 0.06 -14.31 8.32
CA TYR A 117 1.45 -14.18 8.73
C TYR A 117 1.85 -15.37 9.61
N LEU A 118 3.14 -15.63 9.63
CA LEU A 118 3.72 -16.64 10.50
C LEU A 118 3.94 -16.02 11.89
N ILE A 119 3.47 -16.71 12.93
CA ILE A 119 3.83 -16.45 14.33
C ILE A 119 4.80 -17.54 14.76
N PHE A 120 5.97 -17.13 15.24
CA PHE A 120 6.97 -18.00 15.82
C PHE A 120 6.98 -17.77 17.34
N SER A 121 6.51 -18.76 18.12
CA SER A 121 6.14 -18.62 19.54
C SER A 121 6.67 -19.78 20.37
N GLN A 122 7.02 -19.53 21.64
CA GLN A 122 7.29 -20.59 22.61
C GLN A 122 6.02 -21.18 23.21
N ASN A 123 4.88 -20.50 23.03
CA ASN A 123 3.59 -20.93 23.59
C ASN A 123 2.83 -21.77 22.59
N SER A 124 2.32 -22.93 23.06
CA SER A 124 1.39 -23.73 22.26
C SER A 124 0.04 -23.02 22.16
N ARG A 125 -0.62 -23.16 21.00
CA ARG A 125 -1.94 -22.57 20.69
C ARG A 125 -2.86 -23.65 20.14
N GLU A 126 -4.16 -23.47 20.30
CA GLU A 126 -5.13 -24.27 19.55
C GLU A 126 -4.90 -24.08 18.04
N HIS A 127 -4.89 -25.16 17.30
CA HIS A 127 -4.67 -25.13 15.86
C HIS A 127 -5.56 -26.15 15.15
N PHE A 128 -5.71 -25.99 13.85
CA PHE A 128 -6.69 -26.69 13.04
C PHE A 128 -6.04 -27.28 11.79
N SER A 129 -6.78 -28.06 11.03
CA SER A 129 -6.33 -28.55 9.73
C SER A 129 -6.09 -27.40 8.74
N LEU A 130 -5.27 -27.64 7.74
CA LEU A 130 -4.98 -26.64 6.69
C LEU A 130 -6.28 -26.15 5.99
N ASP A 131 -7.19 -27.06 5.69
CA ASP A 131 -8.46 -26.73 5.04
C ASP A 131 -9.35 -25.86 5.92
N GLU A 132 -9.45 -26.17 7.22
CA GLU A 132 -10.17 -25.33 8.17
C GLU A 132 -9.52 -23.94 8.31
N ALA A 133 -8.20 -23.87 8.40
CA ALA A 133 -7.47 -22.60 8.53
C ALA A 133 -7.66 -21.70 7.30
N ILE A 134 -7.65 -22.28 6.09
CA ILE A 134 -7.92 -21.54 4.85
C ILE A 134 -9.32 -20.95 4.85
N ASN A 135 -10.32 -21.72 5.28
CA ASN A 135 -11.74 -21.38 5.08
C ASN A 135 -12.41 -20.73 6.30
N SER A 136 -11.74 -20.63 7.46
CA SER A 136 -12.35 -20.12 8.69
C SER A 136 -11.50 -19.17 9.52
N SER A 137 -10.36 -18.72 9.01
CA SER A 137 -9.45 -17.78 9.72
C SER A 137 -8.94 -18.33 11.07
N LYS A 138 -8.76 -19.65 11.18
CA LYS A 138 -8.18 -20.32 12.34
C LYS A 138 -6.69 -20.52 12.16
N ASP A 139 -5.97 -20.72 13.26
CA ASP A 139 -4.53 -20.97 13.25
C ASP A 139 -4.21 -22.35 12.66
N TYR A 140 -3.15 -22.44 11.89
CA TYR A 140 -2.59 -23.69 11.37
C TYR A 140 -1.18 -23.88 11.92
N LEU A 141 -0.90 -25.02 12.57
CA LEU A 141 0.44 -25.38 13.01
C LEU A 141 1.25 -25.86 11.80
N LEU A 142 2.22 -25.04 11.39
CA LEU A 142 3.08 -25.34 10.24
C LEU A 142 4.23 -26.26 10.61
N ALA A 143 4.92 -25.99 11.73
CA ALA A 143 6.06 -26.78 12.21
C ALA A 143 6.32 -26.52 13.71
N VAL A 144 7.06 -27.44 14.33
CA VAL A 144 7.61 -27.28 15.69
C VAL A 144 9.11 -27.51 15.64
N PHE A 145 9.87 -26.72 16.38
CA PHE A 145 11.33 -26.78 16.40
C PHE A 145 11.86 -26.91 17.81
N ASP A 146 12.93 -27.72 17.94
CA ASP A 146 13.87 -27.68 19.05
C ASP A 146 15.02 -26.77 18.66
N VAL A 147 15.16 -25.59 19.33
CA VAL A 147 16.14 -24.56 19.03
C VAL A 147 17.17 -24.45 20.12
N VAL A 148 18.45 -24.56 19.77
CA VAL A 148 19.58 -24.38 20.68
C VAL A 148 20.40 -23.17 20.24
N LEU A 149 20.52 -22.18 21.13
CA LEU A 149 21.38 -21.01 20.93
C LEU A 149 22.72 -21.20 21.66
N ASN A 150 23.74 -20.53 21.16
CA ASN A 150 25.03 -20.42 21.87
C ASN A 150 25.00 -19.25 22.87
N GLU A 151 26.07 -19.04 23.63
CA GLU A 151 26.20 -17.98 24.64
C GLU A 151 26.09 -16.56 24.08
N LYS A 152 26.23 -16.39 22.77
CA LYS A 152 26.08 -15.11 22.06
C LYS A 152 24.65 -14.89 21.54
N GLY A 153 23.74 -15.83 21.75
CA GLY A 153 22.39 -15.78 21.18
C GLY A 153 22.33 -16.13 19.69
N GLU A 154 23.37 -16.76 19.14
CA GLU A 154 23.39 -17.23 17.76
C GLU A 154 22.88 -18.67 17.68
N LEU A 155 22.27 -19.04 16.55
CA LEU A 155 21.72 -20.34 16.28
C LEU A 155 22.85 -21.40 16.21
N LYS A 156 22.92 -22.28 17.21
CA LYS A 156 23.90 -23.36 17.30
C LYS A 156 23.43 -24.59 16.55
N SER A 157 22.20 -25.00 16.80
CA SER A 157 21.52 -26.09 16.10
C SER A 157 20.01 -25.94 16.22
N TYR A 158 19.28 -26.56 15.30
CA TYR A 158 17.82 -26.72 15.39
C TYR A 158 17.39 -27.96 14.66
N HIS A 159 16.24 -28.51 15.07
CA HIS A 159 15.63 -29.68 14.46
C HIS A 159 14.12 -29.52 14.44
N THR A 160 13.47 -29.93 13.37
CA THR A 160 12.01 -30.09 13.36
C THR A 160 11.66 -31.31 14.24
N ILE A 161 10.71 -31.12 15.15
CA ILE A 161 10.23 -32.15 16.08
C ILE A 161 8.70 -32.25 16.01
N SER A 162 8.14 -33.32 16.56
CA SER A 162 6.69 -33.41 16.76
C SER A 162 6.26 -32.52 17.93
N GLU A 163 5.00 -32.08 17.92
CA GLU A 163 4.45 -31.27 18.99
C GLU A 163 4.59 -31.91 20.38
N ASN A 164 4.44 -33.22 20.46
CA ASN A 164 4.53 -34.02 21.72
C ASN A 164 5.96 -34.37 22.12
N ASP A 165 6.96 -34.14 21.26
CA ASP A 165 8.35 -34.46 21.58
C ASP A 165 8.91 -33.49 22.62
N THR A 166 9.88 -33.97 23.41
CA THR A 166 10.63 -33.15 24.34
C THR A 166 11.79 -32.46 23.61
N ALA A 167 11.91 -31.15 23.73
CA ALA A 167 13.05 -30.39 23.20
C ALA A 167 14.27 -30.52 24.14
N ILE A 168 15.47 -30.50 23.58
CA ILE A 168 16.74 -30.41 24.31
C ILE A 168 17.01 -28.94 24.65
N GLY A 169 16.76 -28.07 23.67
CA GLY A 169 16.85 -26.62 23.81
C GLY A 169 15.49 -25.99 24.15
N THR A 170 15.12 -24.97 23.42
CA THR A 170 13.82 -24.31 23.57
C THR A 170 12.87 -24.70 22.45
N LYS A 171 11.67 -25.11 22.84
CA LYS A 171 10.62 -25.49 21.88
C LYS A 171 9.97 -24.24 21.30
N TRP A 172 9.90 -24.18 19.99
CA TRP A 172 9.24 -23.11 19.24
C TRP A 172 8.22 -23.67 18.27
N TYR A 173 7.07 -23.03 18.24
CA TYR A 173 5.95 -23.37 17.36
C TYR A 173 5.83 -22.31 16.26
N ALA A 174 5.66 -22.76 15.03
CA ALA A 174 5.40 -21.91 13.89
C ALA A 174 3.94 -22.04 13.46
N TYR A 175 3.14 -21.00 13.69
CA TYR A 175 1.73 -20.96 13.33
C TYR A 175 1.51 -20.03 12.15
N VAL A 176 0.68 -20.44 11.18
CA VAL A 176 0.10 -19.53 10.21
C VAL A 176 -1.19 -18.98 10.81
N HIS A 177 -1.19 -17.69 11.05
CA HIS A 177 -2.28 -16.96 11.69
C HIS A 177 -2.95 -16.01 10.68
N THR A 178 -4.28 -15.90 10.75
CA THR A 178 -5.04 -14.92 9.98
C THR A 178 -5.12 -13.61 10.77
N HIS A 179 -4.83 -12.47 10.12
CA HIS A 179 -4.91 -11.16 10.76
C HIS A 179 -6.29 -10.91 11.37
N ASP A 180 -6.34 -10.23 12.51
CA ASP A 180 -7.58 -9.89 13.19
C ASP A 180 -8.46 -8.95 12.36
N GLU A 181 -9.77 -9.09 12.54
CA GLU A 181 -10.75 -8.16 11.97
C GLU A 181 -10.64 -6.80 12.65
N SER A 182 -10.81 -5.73 11.88
CA SER A 182 -10.65 -4.36 12.35
C SER A 182 -11.76 -3.46 11.80
N PRO A 183 -12.27 -2.51 12.60
CA PRO A 183 -13.16 -1.45 12.10
C PRO A 183 -12.54 -0.64 10.97
N TRP A 184 -11.20 -0.53 10.92
CA TRP A 184 -10.48 0.13 9.84
C TRP A 184 -10.77 -0.51 8.48
N HIS A 185 -10.86 -1.82 8.43
CA HIS A 185 -11.19 -2.60 7.23
C HIS A 185 -12.69 -2.97 7.17
N ASN A 186 -13.58 -2.15 7.73
CA ASN A 186 -15.03 -2.40 7.78
C ASN A 186 -15.39 -3.74 8.44
N ASN A 187 -14.76 -4.04 9.59
CA ASN A 187 -14.88 -5.30 10.35
C ASN A 187 -14.47 -6.54 9.52
N GLN A 188 -13.53 -6.36 8.64
CA GLN A 188 -12.81 -7.42 7.94
C GLN A 188 -11.32 -7.33 8.27
N THR A 189 -10.49 -8.11 7.60
CA THR A 189 -9.03 -8.02 7.67
C THR A 189 -8.49 -7.23 6.47
N TYR A 190 -7.19 -6.92 6.50
CA TYR A 190 -6.48 -6.55 5.29
C TYR A 190 -6.36 -7.76 4.35
N VAL A 191 -6.07 -7.52 3.08
CA VAL A 191 -5.94 -8.54 2.04
C VAL A 191 -4.57 -9.22 2.08
N ASP A 192 -4.52 -10.48 1.66
CA ASP A 192 -3.25 -11.20 1.42
C ASP A 192 -2.63 -10.74 0.09
N THR A 193 -1.73 -9.76 0.17
CA THR A 193 -1.02 -9.18 -0.97
C THR A 193 0.00 -10.14 -1.62
N LEU A 194 0.29 -11.27 -0.98
CA LEU A 194 1.11 -12.35 -1.54
C LEU A 194 0.27 -13.41 -2.27
N ASN A 195 -1.03 -13.17 -2.40
CA ASN A 195 -1.98 -14.09 -3.05
C ASN A 195 -2.56 -13.44 -4.31
N LYS A 196 -2.11 -13.91 -5.47
CA LYS A 196 -2.57 -13.37 -6.75
C LYS A 196 -4.09 -13.41 -6.92
N GLU A 197 -4.76 -14.51 -6.50
CA GLU A 197 -6.22 -14.61 -6.62
C GLU A 197 -6.95 -13.54 -5.78
N ALA A 198 -6.39 -13.16 -4.63
CA ALA A 198 -6.96 -12.10 -3.81
C ALA A 198 -6.87 -10.73 -4.49
N ILE A 199 -5.76 -10.47 -5.17
CA ILE A 199 -5.57 -9.22 -5.92
C ILE A 199 -6.34 -9.23 -7.24
N ASP A 200 -6.48 -10.37 -7.90
CA ASP A 200 -7.39 -10.50 -9.05
C ASP A 200 -8.84 -10.13 -8.65
N GLU A 201 -9.30 -10.56 -7.47
CA GLU A 201 -10.62 -10.19 -6.95
C GLU A 201 -10.69 -8.70 -6.56
N PHE A 202 -9.62 -8.11 -6.02
CA PHE A 202 -9.52 -6.66 -5.77
C PHE A 202 -9.68 -5.87 -7.06
N ILE A 203 -8.94 -6.23 -8.10
CA ILE A 203 -9.03 -5.60 -9.42
C ILE A 203 -10.46 -5.71 -9.99
N LYS A 204 -11.04 -6.88 -9.92
CA LYS A 204 -12.40 -7.14 -10.40
C LYS A 204 -13.45 -6.31 -9.66
N ILE A 205 -13.35 -6.19 -8.33
CA ILE A 205 -14.31 -5.43 -7.53
C ILE A 205 -14.14 -3.92 -7.74
N THR A 206 -12.91 -3.43 -7.84
CA THR A 206 -12.61 -1.99 -7.84
C THR A 206 -12.36 -1.45 -9.25
N TYR A 207 -11.34 -1.95 -9.93
CA TYR A 207 -10.89 -1.41 -11.22
C TYR A 207 -11.93 -1.63 -12.33
N GLU A 208 -12.55 -2.81 -12.39
CA GLU A 208 -13.61 -3.09 -13.38
C GLU A 208 -14.90 -2.30 -13.10
N ALA A 209 -15.19 -1.98 -11.82
CA ALA A 209 -16.31 -1.10 -11.50
C ALA A 209 -16.05 0.32 -12.03
N TYR A 210 -14.85 0.85 -11.88
CA TYR A 210 -14.49 2.13 -12.47
C TYR A 210 -14.49 2.09 -14.00
N GLN A 211 -13.94 1.02 -14.60
CA GLN A 211 -13.99 0.84 -16.05
C GLN A 211 -15.44 0.85 -16.58
N SER A 212 -16.33 0.13 -15.91
CA SER A 212 -17.73 0.06 -16.28
C SER A 212 -18.44 1.43 -16.20
N ALA A 213 -18.06 2.27 -15.21
CA ALA A 213 -18.71 3.56 -15.00
C ALA A 213 -18.13 4.69 -15.85
N VAL A 214 -16.79 4.74 -16.01
CA VAL A 214 -16.06 5.88 -16.60
C VAL A 214 -14.91 5.48 -17.52
N GLY A 215 -14.85 4.23 -17.98
CA GLY A 215 -13.76 3.72 -18.81
C GLY A 215 -13.60 4.44 -20.16
N ASP A 216 -14.69 5.03 -20.70
CA ASP A 216 -14.65 5.86 -21.90
C ASP A 216 -13.88 7.19 -21.71
N LYS A 217 -13.58 7.56 -20.47
CA LYS A 217 -12.79 8.73 -20.06
C LYS A 217 -11.33 8.41 -19.72
N PHE A 218 -10.94 7.14 -19.69
CA PHE A 218 -9.56 6.73 -19.49
C PHE A 218 -8.66 7.31 -20.58
N ASP A 219 -7.44 7.67 -20.21
CA ASP A 219 -6.46 8.33 -21.07
C ASP A 219 -6.92 9.70 -21.66
N LYS A 220 -8.02 10.25 -21.18
CA LYS A 220 -8.55 11.58 -21.59
C LYS A 220 -8.65 12.49 -20.38
N ILE A 221 -9.71 12.34 -19.62
CA ILE A 221 -10.01 13.10 -18.39
C ILE A 221 -9.48 12.37 -17.16
N ILE A 222 -9.41 11.03 -17.22
CA ILE A 222 -8.89 10.18 -16.16
C ILE A 222 -7.55 9.61 -16.61
N PRO A 223 -6.42 10.20 -16.19
CA PRO A 223 -5.10 9.71 -16.60
C PRO A 223 -4.60 8.54 -15.76
N SER A 224 -5.00 8.45 -14.49
CA SER A 224 -4.50 7.42 -13.58
C SER A 224 -5.50 7.02 -12.50
N ILE A 225 -5.22 5.86 -11.91
CA ILE A 225 -5.78 5.40 -10.65
C ILE A 225 -4.65 5.33 -9.62
N PHE A 226 -4.90 5.84 -8.43
CA PHE A 226 -3.94 5.91 -7.33
C PHE A 226 -4.11 4.69 -6.44
N THR A 227 -3.00 4.01 -6.17
CA THR A 227 -2.87 2.96 -5.16
C THR A 227 -2.02 3.46 -4.00
N ASP A 228 -2.48 3.21 -2.78
CA ASP A 228 -2.01 3.84 -1.55
C ASP A 228 -1.44 2.81 -0.58
N GLU A 229 -0.12 2.88 -0.36
CA GLU A 229 0.62 2.09 0.63
C GLU A 229 0.33 0.58 0.71
N PRO A 230 0.14 -0.14 -0.42
CA PRO A 230 0.01 -1.59 -0.35
C PRO A 230 1.24 -2.22 0.31
N GLN A 231 1.02 -3.23 1.14
CA GLN A 231 2.08 -3.84 1.95
C GLN A 231 1.81 -5.30 2.28
N CYS A 232 2.83 -6.03 2.68
CA CYS A 232 2.68 -7.29 3.39
C CYS A 232 2.42 -7.05 4.89
N LYS A 233 2.15 -8.11 5.66
CA LYS A 233 2.19 -8.00 7.12
C LYS A 233 3.61 -7.59 7.55
N PRO A 234 3.78 -6.49 8.30
CA PRO A 234 5.10 -6.08 8.77
C PRO A 234 5.76 -7.15 9.64
N LYS A 235 7.07 -7.32 9.47
CA LYS A 235 7.86 -8.20 10.32
C LYS A 235 8.00 -7.63 11.73
N ILE A 236 7.88 -8.51 12.72
CA ILE A 236 8.17 -8.20 14.11
C ILE A 236 9.27 -9.18 14.57
N PRO A 237 10.53 -8.74 14.66
CA PRO A 237 11.61 -9.58 15.15
C PRO A 237 11.52 -9.74 16.67
N LEU A 238 12.22 -10.71 17.22
CA LEU A 238 12.44 -10.79 18.65
C LEU A 238 13.22 -9.56 19.14
N SER A 239 12.88 -9.06 20.32
CA SER A 239 13.60 -7.94 20.97
C SER A 239 15.06 -8.30 21.30
N PHE A 240 15.28 -9.54 21.71
CA PHE A 240 16.59 -10.14 22.00
C PHE A 240 16.57 -11.61 21.56
N ALA A 241 17.73 -12.19 21.37
CA ALA A 241 17.85 -13.56 20.89
C ALA A 241 17.20 -14.60 21.83
N ASP A 242 17.22 -14.34 23.13
CA ASP A 242 16.62 -15.16 24.20
C ASP A 242 15.24 -14.66 24.67
N SER A 243 14.63 -13.70 23.93
CA SER A 243 13.28 -13.22 24.23
C SER A 243 12.26 -14.35 24.16
N THR A 244 11.26 -14.28 25.04
CA THR A 244 10.07 -15.17 25.02
C THR A 244 8.91 -14.56 24.23
N ASP A 245 9.10 -13.40 23.61
CA ASP A 245 8.11 -12.74 22.76
C ASP A 245 7.86 -13.55 21.47
N ASP A 246 6.73 -13.29 20.84
CA ASP A 246 6.43 -13.87 19.54
C ASP A 246 7.14 -13.06 18.42
N ALA A 247 7.81 -13.76 17.51
CA ALA A 247 8.24 -13.16 16.26
C ALA A 247 7.17 -13.32 15.17
N GLN A 248 7.05 -12.35 14.26
CA GLN A 248 6.09 -12.40 13.15
C GLN A 248 6.78 -12.17 11.81
N LEU A 249 6.37 -12.93 10.80
CA LEU A 249 6.87 -12.82 9.43
C LEU A 249 5.71 -12.80 8.43
N PRO A 250 5.81 -12.08 7.31
CA PRO A 250 4.82 -12.17 6.25
C PRO A 250 4.71 -13.62 5.75
N TRP A 251 3.48 -14.05 5.49
CA TRP A 251 3.23 -15.42 5.05
C TRP A 251 1.94 -15.52 4.22
N SER A 252 1.90 -16.51 3.35
CA SER A 252 0.69 -16.95 2.64
C SER A 252 0.68 -18.46 2.55
N PHE A 253 -0.48 -19.11 2.46
CA PHE A 253 -0.54 -20.57 2.28
C PHE A 253 0.09 -21.06 0.98
N SER A 254 0.19 -20.22 -0.03
CA SER A 254 0.87 -20.56 -1.29
C SER A 254 2.40 -20.49 -1.20
N LEU A 255 2.94 -19.83 -0.16
CA LEU A 255 4.37 -19.52 -0.04
C LEU A 255 5.25 -20.78 -0.04
N PRO A 256 5.01 -21.85 0.75
CA PRO A 256 5.90 -23.00 0.77
C PRO A 256 6.08 -23.64 -0.60
N LYS A 257 4.97 -23.81 -1.34
CA LYS A 257 5.02 -24.39 -2.69
C LYS A 257 5.75 -23.47 -3.67
N GLY A 258 5.39 -22.21 -3.75
CA GLY A 258 6.02 -21.27 -4.69
C GLY A 258 7.49 -21.05 -4.38
N PHE A 259 7.87 -21.02 -3.12
CA PHE A 259 9.26 -20.96 -2.69
C PHE A 259 10.05 -22.20 -3.14
N SER A 260 9.50 -23.40 -2.91
CA SER A 260 10.14 -24.64 -3.33
C SER A 260 10.27 -24.73 -4.85
N ASP A 261 9.26 -24.29 -5.60
CA ASP A 261 9.29 -24.24 -7.06
C ASP A 261 10.43 -23.30 -7.56
N LYS A 262 10.69 -22.21 -6.86
CA LYS A 262 11.71 -21.21 -7.24
C LYS A 262 13.13 -21.59 -6.82
N TYR A 263 13.31 -22.10 -5.59
CA TYR A 263 14.65 -22.32 -5.00
C TYR A 263 15.04 -23.78 -4.86
N GLY A 264 14.12 -24.72 -5.08
CA GLY A 264 14.42 -26.17 -5.09
C GLY A 264 14.49 -26.80 -3.71
N TYR A 265 14.03 -26.13 -2.62
CA TYR A 265 13.97 -26.70 -1.27
C TYR A 265 12.81 -26.09 -0.48
N ASP A 266 12.40 -26.79 0.60
CA ASP A 266 11.29 -26.37 1.46
C ASP A 266 11.76 -25.39 2.55
N ILE A 267 11.24 -24.17 2.53
CA ILE A 267 11.55 -23.12 3.52
C ILE A 267 11.05 -23.49 4.92
N CYS A 268 10.02 -24.36 5.03
CA CYS A 268 9.45 -24.73 6.31
C CYS A 268 10.47 -25.43 7.24
N GLY A 269 11.49 -26.07 6.68
CA GLY A 269 12.58 -26.66 7.44
C GLY A 269 13.62 -25.66 7.97
N TYR A 270 13.59 -24.40 7.52
CA TYR A 270 14.61 -23.39 7.79
C TYR A 270 14.10 -22.17 8.56
N LEU A 271 12.89 -22.22 9.12
CA LEU A 271 12.28 -21.06 9.80
C LEU A 271 13.12 -20.47 10.94
N PRO A 272 13.85 -21.26 11.77
CA PRO A 272 14.74 -20.71 12.78
C PRO A 272 15.83 -19.80 12.21
N GLU A 273 16.30 -20.04 11.00
CA GLU A 273 17.31 -19.19 10.33
C GLU A 273 16.74 -17.82 9.92
N LEU A 274 15.42 -17.67 9.84
CA LEU A 274 14.77 -16.38 9.57
C LEU A 274 14.74 -15.49 10.81
N ILE A 275 14.86 -16.07 12.00
CA ILE A 275 14.77 -15.39 13.30
C ILE A 275 16.14 -15.10 13.88
N TRP A 276 17.02 -16.11 13.98
CA TRP A 276 18.33 -15.99 14.61
C TRP A 276 19.49 -15.98 13.60
N ASN A 277 20.55 -15.28 13.95
CA ASN A 277 21.80 -15.34 13.19
C ASN A 277 22.46 -16.72 13.35
N LEU A 278 23.09 -17.16 12.29
CA LEU A 278 23.90 -18.38 12.33
C LEU A 278 25.22 -18.11 13.07
N SER A 279 25.73 -19.15 13.75
CA SER A 279 27.06 -19.10 14.40
C SER A 279 28.18 -18.85 13.38
N ASP A 280 29.31 -18.37 13.86
CA ASP A 280 30.54 -18.14 13.07
C ASP A 280 30.39 -17.09 11.95
N ASN A 281 29.53 -16.11 12.13
CA ASN A 281 29.22 -15.07 11.12
C ASN A 281 28.74 -15.65 9.77
N LYS A 282 28.19 -16.82 9.74
CA LYS A 282 27.60 -17.40 8.53
C LYS A 282 26.35 -16.65 8.14
N ILE A 283 26.16 -16.47 6.84
CA ILE A 283 24.96 -15.86 6.28
C ILE A 283 23.97 -16.98 5.94
N SER A 284 22.74 -16.86 6.40
CA SER A 284 21.67 -17.78 6.02
C SER A 284 21.20 -17.51 4.59
N THR A 285 21.44 -18.46 3.71
CA THR A 285 20.90 -18.44 2.35
C THR A 285 19.37 -18.53 2.37
N ALA A 286 18.79 -19.30 3.32
CA ALA A 286 17.34 -19.41 3.46
C ALA A 286 16.70 -18.06 3.80
N ARG A 287 17.31 -17.26 4.69
CA ARG A 287 16.86 -15.90 5.02
C ARG A 287 16.92 -14.99 3.80
N TYR A 288 18.01 -15.02 3.03
CA TYR A 288 18.15 -14.23 1.81
C TYR A 288 17.05 -14.62 0.78
N HIS A 289 16.91 -15.90 0.49
CA HIS A 289 15.88 -16.40 -0.44
C HIS A 289 14.45 -16.09 0.03
N PHE A 290 14.18 -16.16 1.34
CA PHE A 290 12.89 -15.78 1.88
C PHE A 290 12.54 -14.32 1.59
N HIS A 291 13.46 -13.40 1.85
CA HIS A 291 13.23 -11.98 1.58
C HIS A 291 13.11 -11.68 0.09
N ASP A 292 13.92 -12.31 -0.74
CA ASP A 292 13.82 -12.19 -2.20
C ASP A 292 12.48 -12.73 -2.72
N TYR A 293 12.02 -13.87 -2.17
CA TYR A 293 10.73 -14.45 -2.52
C TYR A 293 9.56 -13.54 -2.14
N ILE A 294 9.55 -12.99 -0.92
CA ILE A 294 8.50 -12.07 -0.47
C ILE A 294 8.44 -10.84 -1.38
N CYS A 295 9.59 -10.26 -1.71
CA CYS A 295 9.67 -9.10 -2.57
C CYS A 295 9.14 -9.37 -3.99
N ASP A 296 9.56 -10.48 -4.63
CA ASP A 296 9.07 -10.86 -5.95
C ASP A 296 7.59 -11.16 -5.94
N THR A 297 7.13 -11.95 -4.96
CA THR A 297 5.72 -12.35 -4.87
C THR A 297 4.81 -11.16 -4.65
N PHE A 298 5.19 -10.23 -3.76
CA PHE A 298 4.44 -8.99 -3.57
C PHE A 298 4.38 -8.18 -4.87
N THR A 299 5.52 -8.01 -5.52
CA THR A 299 5.60 -7.24 -6.76
C THR A 299 4.74 -7.87 -7.87
N GLU A 300 4.84 -9.18 -8.06
CA GLU A 300 4.09 -9.91 -9.09
C GLU A 300 2.59 -9.97 -8.80
N CYS A 301 2.22 -10.26 -7.55
CA CYS A 301 0.80 -10.40 -7.19
C CYS A 301 0.07 -9.06 -7.15
N PHE A 302 0.70 -8.01 -6.61
CA PHE A 302 0.07 -6.70 -6.44
C PHE A 302 0.49 -5.71 -7.51
N ALA A 303 1.76 -5.28 -7.53
CA ALA A 303 2.18 -4.14 -8.33
C ALA A 303 2.06 -4.43 -9.84
N ASP A 304 2.66 -5.52 -10.32
CA ASP A 304 2.60 -5.90 -11.74
C ASP A 304 1.16 -6.19 -12.18
N ASN A 305 0.39 -6.89 -11.35
CA ASN A 305 -1.00 -7.24 -11.67
C ASN A 305 -1.89 -6.00 -11.86
N CYS A 306 -1.83 -5.04 -10.91
CA CYS A 306 -2.55 -3.77 -11.04
C CYS A 306 -2.01 -2.92 -12.21
N GLY A 307 -0.68 -2.86 -12.37
CA GLY A 307 -0.04 -2.12 -13.46
C GLY A 307 -0.37 -2.65 -14.84
N ASP A 308 -0.37 -3.97 -15.02
CA ASP A 308 -0.73 -4.63 -16.27
C ASP A 308 -2.20 -4.41 -16.62
N TRP A 309 -3.09 -4.50 -15.63
CA TRP A 309 -4.50 -4.16 -15.85
C TRP A 309 -4.64 -2.71 -16.32
N CYS A 310 -4.00 -1.76 -15.63
CA CYS A 310 -4.04 -0.35 -16.02
C CYS A 310 -3.53 -0.14 -17.45
N LYS A 311 -2.38 -0.70 -17.79
CA LYS A 311 -1.78 -0.62 -19.12
C LYS A 311 -2.71 -1.15 -20.21
N ASN A 312 -3.38 -2.28 -19.96
CA ASN A 312 -4.30 -2.90 -20.90
C ASN A 312 -5.60 -2.09 -21.10
N HIS A 313 -5.89 -1.16 -20.18
CA HIS A 313 -7.08 -0.30 -20.22
C HIS A 313 -6.77 1.19 -20.48
N ASN A 314 -5.56 1.50 -20.98
CA ASN A 314 -5.11 2.87 -21.27
C ASN A 314 -5.20 3.79 -20.03
N LEU A 315 -4.88 3.27 -18.86
CA LEU A 315 -4.82 3.97 -17.60
C LEU A 315 -3.39 3.86 -17.04
N LEU A 316 -2.96 4.81 -16.23
CA LEU A 316 -1.69 4.74 -15.53
C LEU A 316 -1.93 4.29 -14.09
N LEU A 317 -1.16 3.31 -13.60
CA LEU A 317 -1.07 3.06 -12.17
C LEU A 317 -0.20 4.16 -11.58
N ALA A 318 -0.71 4.88 -10.59
CA ALA A 318 -0.01 5.93 -9.85
C ALA A 318 -0.03 5.62 -8.36
N GLY A 319 0.80 6.28 -7.57
CA GLY A 319 0.85 6.09 -6.13
C GLY A 319 2.20 5.60 -5.63
N HIS A 320 2.22 5.05 -4.44
CA HIS A 320 3.42 4.64 -3.71
C HIS A 320 3.18 3.37 -2.90
N VAL A 321 4.24 2.83 -2.31
CA VAL A 321 4.20 1.62 -1.49
C VAL A 321 4.58 1.93 -0.05
N MET A 322 4.21 1.07 0.90
CA MET A 322 4.49 1.29 2.32
C MET A 322 6.00 1.19 2.63
N GLY A 323 6.47 2.07 3.51
CA GLY A 323 7.78 1.92 4.16
C GLY A 323 8.97 2.22 3.26
N GLU A 324 8.83 3.12 2.31
CA GLU A 324 9.83 3.42 1.28
C GLU A 324 11.06 4.21 1.76
N GLU A 325 11.09 4.69 3.00
CA GLU A 325 12.06 5.65 3.54
C GLU A 325 13.47 5.05 3.70
N THR A 326 13.54 3.78 4.12
CA THR A 326 14.81 3.09 4.37
C THR A 326 14.78 1.65 3.87
N LEU A 327 15.96 1.06 3.63
CA LEU A 327 16.05 -0.37 3.30
C LEU A 327 15.47 -1.26 4.42
N ASN A 328 15.57 -0.82 5.68
CA ASN A 328 14.99 -1.55 6.79
C ASN A 328 13.46 -1.52 6.78
N SER A 329 12.84 -0.33 6.63
CA SER A 329 11.38 -0.20 6.56
C SER A 329 10.80 -0.95 5.35
N GLN A 330 11.46 -0.87 4.19
CA GLN A 330 11.09 -1.64 3.00
C GLN A 330 11.14 -3.15 3.25
N THR A 331 12.25 -3.64 3.83
CA THR A 331 12.41 -5.07 4.16
C THR A 331 11.35 -5.54 5.17
N VAL A 332 10.92 -4.68 6.07
CA VAL A 332 9.86 -4.97 7.04
C VAL A 332 8.50 -5.08 6.36
N SER A 333 8.18 -4.19 5.41
CA SER A 333 6.81 -4.00 4.89
C SER A 333 6.51 -4.72 3.58
N LEU A 334 7.51 -4.88 2.68
CA LEU A 334 7.27 -5.42 1.33
C LEU A 334 8.48 -6.05 0.63
N GLY A 335 9.68 -5.89 1.19
CA GLY A 335 10.94 -6.33 0.60
C GLY A 335 11.77 -5.17 0.08
N GLU A 336 11.44 -4.59 -1.07
CA GLU A 336 12.05 -3.38 -1.62
C GLU A 336 11.07 -2.60 -2.51
N ALA A 337 11.14 -1.27 -2.50
CA ALA A 337 10.27 -0.41 -3.30
C ALA A 337 10.65 -0.41 -4.79
N MET A 338 11.95 -0.46 -5.11
CA MET A 338 12.46 -0.36 -6.48
C MET A 338 11.88 -1.42 -7.42
N ARG A 339 11.70 -2.66 -6.95
CA ARG A 339 11.14 -3.75 -7.75
C ARG A 339 9.68 -3.48 -8.09
N SER A 340 8.92 -2.93 -7.16
CA SER A 340 7.50 -2.57 -7.36
C SER A 340 7.32 -1.40 -8.33
N TYR A 341 8.22 -0.41 -8.34
CA TYR A 341 8.11 0.76 -9.20
C TYR A 341 8.08 0.43 -10.71
N ARG A 342 8.57 -0.75 -11.13
CA ARG A 342 8.52 -1.16 -12.53
C ARG A 342 7.09 -1.17 -13.11
N ALA A 343 6.11 -1.44 -12.27
CA ALA A 343 4.70 -1.55 -12.63
C ALA A 343 4.00 -0.19 -12.72
N PHE A 344 4.52 0.83 -12.04
CA PHE A 344 3.87 2.13 -11.99
C PHE A 344 4.07 2.91 -13.28
N GLY A 345 2.96 3.41 -13.86
CA GLY A 345 2.98 4.38 -14.94
C GLY A 345 3.44 5.76 -14.47
N ILE A 346 3.08 6.11 -13.24
CA ILE A 346 3.53 7.30 -12.52
C ILE A 346 4.04 6.85 -11.15
N PRO A 347 5.33 6.47 -11.02
CA PRO A 347 5.92 6.16 -9.73
C PRO A 347 5.80 7.34 -8.77
N GLY A 348 5.43 7.07 -7.53
CA GLY A 348 5.20 8.09 -6.52
C GLY A 348 5.90 7.82 -5.20
N ILE A 349 5.85 8.81 -4.34
CA ILE A 349 6.33 8.78 -2.95
C ILE A 349 5.31 9.43 -2.03
N ASP A 350 5.32 9.05 -0.76
CA ASP A 350 4.68 9.80 0.32
C ASP A 350 5.74 10.61 1.09
N MET A 351 5.54 11.92 1.18
CA MET A 351 6.44 12.80 1.92
C MET A 351 5.69 13.39 3.11
N LEU A 352 5.67 12.63 4.19
CA LEU A 352 4.97 12.98 5.42
C LEU A 352 5.60 14.15 6.16
N CYS A 353 4.79 14.87 6.89
CA CYS A 353 5.19 16.02 7.68
C CYS A 353 5.91 17.08 6.83
N ASN A 354 6.87 17.76 7.43
CA ASN A 354 7.80 18.67 6.74
C ASN A 354 9.21 18.06 6.60
N TRP A 355 9.28 16.73 6.58
CA TRP A 355 10.55 16.03 6.42
C TRP A 355 11.04 16.12 4.97
N LEU A 356 12.36 16.06 4.82
CA LEU A 356 13.03 16.12 3.53
C LEU A 356 13.83 14.81 3.33
N GLU A 357 13.14 13.78 2.91
CA GLU A 357 13.72 12.45 2.73
C GLU A 357 14.35 12.32 1.35
N LEU A 358 15.63 12.66 1.28
CA LEU A 358 16.38 12.65 0.02
C LEU A 358 16.43 11.24 -0.60
N THR A 359 16.60 10.21 0.21
CA THR A 359 16.70 8.82 -0.25
C THR A 359 15.43 8.39 -0.94
N THR A 360 14.27 8.63 -0.33
CA THR A 360 12.94 8.33 -0.88
C THR A 360 12.74 9.02 -2.22
N ALA A 361 13.00 10.33 -2.29
CA ALA A 361 12.87 11.10 -3.53
C ALA A 361 13.82 10.61 -4.64
N LYS A 362 15.08 10.34 -4.32
CA LYS A 362 16.07 9.87 -5.31
C LYS A 362 15.83 8.45 -5.78
N GLN A 363 15.31 7.58 -4.92
CA GLN A 363 14.93 6.23 -5.25
C GLN A 363 13.81 6.23 -6.31
N CYS A 364 12.75 6.99 -6.08
CA CYS A 364 11.65 7.11 -7.04
C CYS A 364 12.11 7.80 -8.35
N GLN A 365 12.90 8.89 -8.27
CA GLN A 365 13.48 9.53 -9.45
C GLN A 365 14.31 8.55 -10.27
N SER A 366 15.10 7.71 -9.60
CA SER A 366 15.89 6.66 -10.28
C SER A 366 15.00 5.68 -11.03
N ALA A 367 13.88 5.24 -10.43
CA ALA A 367 12.91 4.38 -11.09
C ALA A 367 12.26 5.06 -12.31
N VAL A 368 11.87 6.32 -12.17
CA VAL A 368 11.32 7.12 -13.28
C VAL A 368 12.28 7.12 -14.48
N HIS A 369 13.57 7.37 -14.25
CA HIS A 369 14.59 7.39 -15.30
C HIS A 369 14.85 6.00 -15.88
N GLN A 370 14.98 4.97 -15.03
CA GLN A 370 15.29 3.60 -15.48
C GLN A 370 14.17 3.01 -16.35
N TYR A 371 12.92 3.28 -16.01
CA TYR A 371 11.75 2.77 -16.73
C TYR A 371 11.21 3.73 -17.78
N GLY A 372 11.87 4.89 -18.00
CA GLY A 372 11.47 5.88 -19.01
C GLY A 372 10.07 6.44 -18.75
N ARG A 373 9.71 6.69 -17.48
CA ARG A 373 8.42 7.28 -17.12
C ARG A 373 8.44 8.79 -17.34
N GLU A 374 7.29 9.35 -17.71
CA GLU A 374 7.17 10.77 -18.04
C GLU A 374 6.94 11.66 -16.81
N ALA A 375 6.60 11.07 -15.66
CA ALA A 375 6.22 11.80 -14.45
C ALA A 375 6.69 11.09 -13.19
N MET A 376 6.97 11.86 -12.15
CA MET A 376 7.17 11.44 -10.78
C MET A 376 6.11 12.10 -9.91
N LEU A 377 5.40 11.32 -9.11
CA LEU A 377 4.36 11.79 -8.20
C LEU A 377 4.91 11.96 -6.79
N ALA A 378 4.38 12.94 -6.04
CA ALA A 378 4.50 12.95 -4.60
C ALA A 378 3.16 13.31 -3.95
N GLU A 379 2.75 12.50 -2.97
CA GLU A 379 1.83 12.90 -1.93
C GLU A 379 2.58 13.84 -1.00
N LEU A 380 1.95 14.96 -0.63
CA LEU A 380 2.62 16.08 0.02
C LEU A 380 1.81 16.62 1.18
N TYR A 381 2.51 17.02 2.23
CA TYR A 381 1.96 17.78 3.35
C TYR A 381 1.08 16.98 4.32
N GLY A 382 0.95 15.66 4.11
CA GLY A 382 0.27 14.78 5.05
C GLY A 382 0.88 14.87 6.44
N VAL A 383 0.06 14.75 7.49
CA VAL A 383 0.51 14.70 8.88
C VAL A 383 1.25 15.97 9.37
N THR A 384 1.18 17.08 8.65
CA THR A 384 1.59 18.40 9.16
C THR A 384 0.55 18.96 10.15
N ASN A 385 0.93 19.93 10.98
CA ASN A 385 -0.01 20.58 11.87
C ASN A 385 -0.83 21.69 11.18
N TRP A 386 -1.95 22.11 11.79
CA TRP A 386 -2.81 23.17 11.26
C TRP A 386 -2.12 24.54 11.18
N ASP A 387 -0.97 24.70 11.79
CA ASP A 387 -0.09 25.87 11.70
C ASP A 387 0.95 25.78 10.57
N PHE A 388 0.96 24.69 9.79
CA PHE A 388 1.83 24.56 8.62
C PHE A 388 1.38 25.51 7.51
N ASP A 389 2.13 26.60 7.37
CA ASP A 389 1.78 27.75 6.51
C ASP A 389 2.18 27.55 5.03
N PHE A 390 1.81 28.51 4.17
CA PHE A 390 2.17 28.49 2.75
C PHE A 390 3.67 28.55 2.48
N ARG A 391 4.47 29.04 3.43
CA ARG A 391 5.94 29.04 3.31
C ARG A 391 6.48 27.62 3.41
N GLY A 392 5.97 26.85 4.37
CA GLY A 392 6.30 25.42 4.52
C GLY A 392 5.88 24.63 3.29
N HIS A 393 4.64 24.81 2.82
CA HIS A 393 4.14 24.17 1.60
C HIS A 393 5.02 24.50 0.37
N LYS A 394 5.36 25.77 0.19
CA LYS A 394 6.22 26.17 -0.94
C LYS A 394 7.61 25.57 -0.82
N PHE A 395 8.22 25.60 0.36
CA PHE A 395 9.57 25.09 0.59
C PHE A 395 9.66 23.60 0.24
N GLN A 396 8.78 22.75 0.79
CA GLN A 396 8.78 21.32 0.52
C GLN A 396 8.44 21.03 -0.95
N GLY A 397 7.44 21.73 -1.51
CA GLY A 397 7.05 21.56 -2.90
C GLY A 397 8.14 21.97 -3.90
N ASP A 398 8.87 23.07 -3.65
CA ASP A 398 9.99 23.49 -4.51
C ASP A 398 11.17 22.53 -4.42
N TRP A 399 11.47 22.04 -3.21
CA TRP A 399 12.53 21.05 -2.98
C TRP A 399 12.24 19.75 -3.74
N LEU A 400 11.02 19.24 -3.68
CA LEU A 400 10.63 18.04 -4.41
C LEU A 400 10.59 18.25 -5.91
N ALA A 401 10.14 19.42 -6.38
CA ALA A 401 10.19 19.78 -7.80
C ALA A 401 11.63 19.78 -8.33
N ALA A 402 12.60 20.28 -7.53
CA ALA A 402 14.02 20.24 -7.89
C ALA A 402 14.58 18.80 -7.94
N LEU A 403 13.95 17.84 -7.24
CA LEU A 403 14.28 16.42 -7.26
C LEU A 403 13.50 15.63 -8.33
N GLY A 404 12.70 16.29 -9.16
CA GLY A 404 12.02 15.67 -10.29
C GLY A 404 10.54 15.39 -10.12
N VAL A 405 9.92 15.77 -9.01
CA VAL A 405 8.47 15.65 -8.83
C VAL A 405 7.73 16.59 -9.77
N THR A 406 6.90 16.04 -10.63
CA THR A 406 6.08 16.78 -11.59
C THR A 406 4.59 16.70 -11.30
N VAL A 407 4.13 15.61 -10.63
CA VAL A 407 2.74 15.44 -10.21
C VAL A 407 2.65 15.62 -8.70
N ARG A 408 1.96 16.67 -8.28
CA ARG A 408 1.79 17.01 -6.86
C ARG A 408 0.39 16.66 -6.40
N VAL A 409 0.30 15.85 -5.35
CA VAL A 409 -0.96 15.43 -4.71
C VAL A 409 -1.02 16.00 -3.29
N PRO A 410 -1.50 17.26 -3.12
CA PRO A 410 -1.63 17.83 -1.78
C PRO A 410 -2.57 17.02 -0.90
N HIS A 411 -2.11 16.60 0.25
CA HIS A 411 -2.88 15.99 1.30
C HIS A 411 -3.31 17.08 2.31
N LEU A 412 -4.60 17.43 2.41
CA LEU A 412 -5.70 17.08 1.55
C LEU A 412 -6.79 18.17 1.58
N SER A 413 -7.79 18.04 0.74
CA SER A 413 -8.99 18.87 0.73
C SER A 413 -10.20 18.08 1.21
N TRP A 414 -10.88 18.54 2.24
CA TRP A 414 -12.05 17.86 2.83
C TRP A 414 -13.35 18.27 2.14
N VAL A 415 -14.25 17.31 1.83
CA VAL A 415 -15.63 17.63 1.44
C VAL A 415 -16.36 18.28 2.61
N SER A 416 -16.19 17.77 3.82
CA SER A 416 -16.79 18.34 5.03
C SER A 416 -15.74 18.62 6.10
N MET A 417 -15.76 19.82 6.65
CA MET A 417 -14.97 20.19 7.81
C MET A 417 -15.70 19.94 9.14
N ALA A 418 -16.93 19.40 9.09
CA ALA A 418 -17.74 19.12 10.28
C ALA A 418 -17.42 17.76 10.89
N GLY A 419 -17.56 17.67 12.22
CA GLY A 419 -17.54 16.42 12.97
C GLY A 419 -16.21 15.69 13.05
N GLY A 420 -16.28 14.40 13.38
CA GLY A 420 -15.14 13.51 13.58
C GLY A 420 -14.38 13.14 12.32
N GLY A 421 -15.02 13.22 11.16
CA GLY A 421 -14.42 12.81 9.88
C GLY A 421 -13.17 13.57 9.45
N LYS A 422 -12.89 14.73 10.05
CA LYS A 422 -11.66 15.49 9.85
C LYS A 422 -10.59 15.25 10.93
N ARG A 423 -10.92 14.52 12.00
CA ARG A 423 -9.97 14.23 13.07
C ARG A 423 -8.99 13.15 12.58
N GLY A 424 -7.75 13.30 12.88
CA GLY A 424 -6.73 12.27 12.69
C GLY A 424 -5.83 12.41 11.47
N TYR A 425 -6.20 13.16 10.40
CA TYR A 425 -5.36 13.24 9.20
C TYR A 425 -5.14 14.63 8.63
N SER A 426 -5.64 15.63 9.27
CA SER A 426 -5.22 16.96 8.95
C SER A 426 -4.20 17.36 9.99
N ALA A 427 -2.99 17.51 9.59
CA ALA A 427 -2.05 18.30 10.32
C ALA A 427 -1.56 17.80 11.69
N SER A 428 -2.06 16.78 12.33
CA SER A 428 -1.45 16.24 13.53
C SER A 428 -1.36 14.73 13.50
N PHE A 429 -0.19 14.24 13.83
CA PHE A 429 0.07 12.82 13.96
C PHE A 429 -0.70 12.26 15.16
N ARG A 430 -1.91 11.80 14.93
CA ARG A 430 -2.54 10.81 15.80
C ARG A 430 -3.21 9.81 14.89
N TYR A 431 -2.72 8.59 14.92
CA TYR A 431 -3.54 7.47 14.47
C TYR A 431 -4.90 7.61 15.15
N PRO A 432 -6.01 7.38 14.43
CA PRO A 432 -7.30 7.39 15.07
C PRO A 432 -7.25 6.39 16.20
N THR A 433 -7.28 6.90 17.42
CA THR A 433 -7.65 6.05 18.55
C THR A 433 -9.12 5.72 18.38
N THR A 434 -9.60 4.68 19.03
CA THR A 434 -11.01 4.30 19.05
C THR A 434 -11.95 5.47 19.40
N ARG A 435 -11.42 6.56 20.01
CA ARG A 435 -12.13 7.81 20.29
C ARG A 435 -12.21 8.77 19.09
N ASP A 436 -11.37 8.59 18.07
CA ASP A 436 -11.36 9.44 16.88
C ASP A 436 -12.27 8.85 15.78
N THR A 437 -12.78 7.63 15.99
CA THR A 437 -13.69 6.92 15.08
C THR A 437 -15.15 6.91 15.57
N GLU A 438 -15.43 7.46 16.77
CA GLU A 438 -16.79 7.71 17.28
C GLU A 438 -17.31 9.14 16.84
#